data_805bafdf74755a98c4f71e49d52bf431
#
_entry.id   805bafdf74755a98c4f71e49d52bf431
#
_cell.length_a   1.000
_cell.length_b   1.000
_cell.length_c   1.000
_cell.angle_alpha   90.00
_cell.angle_beta   90.00
_cell.angle_gamma   90.00
#
_symmetry.space_group_name_H-M   'P 1'
#
loop_
_entity.id
_entity.type
_entity.pdbx_description
1 polymer ?
#
loop_
_entity_poly.entity_id
_entity_poly.type
_entity_poly.pdbx_seq_one_letter_code
_entity_poly.pdbx_strand_id
1 'polypeptide(L)'
;YTPKLLKVYDTVANNAVPDPNWERPAKIYYSRSQFKKGMPFESGFDTLDDFFRRNGYTILYPEKVPLGRMISYIRNADVVASLSGSLPHNMLFARPGQKLEIVERLTINVDNQVGINRIMDLDVTYIDAHIPIYPVDFAGPIIMGYTDCLQRFAADRGYQPPDSRFLTEKHYRKCFIKYMKAYEDLYNYNWFMFDWYAPLTESLIEGFRAGQTYFGDYLNRRKPFRWYHYLEFHYWKQFIKRLIKR
;
A
#
# COMPACT_ATOMS: atom_id res chain seq x y z
N TYR A 1 -13.71 23.08 1.19
CA TYR A 1 -12.46 23.81 0.92
C TYR A 1 -12.77 25.18 0.33
N THR A 2 -12.11 26.23 0.82
CA THR A 2 -12.36 27.61 0.40
C THR A 2 -11.05 28.27 -0.07
N PRO A 3 -11.12 29.33 -0.90
CA PRO A 3 -9.93 30.09 -1.29
C PRO A 3 -9.09 30.63 -0.11
N LYS A 4 -9.76 30.88 1.04
CA LYS A 4 -9.04 31.27 2.27
C LYS A 4 -8.13 30.17 2.80
N LEU A 5 -8.54 28.90 2.68
CA LEU A 5 -7.73 27.75 3.09
C LEU A 5 -6.48 27.66 2.22
N LEU A 6 -6.62 27.80 0.90
CA LEU A 6 -5.45 27.79 -0.03
C LEU A 6 -4.44 28.86 0.34
N LYS A 7 -4.90 30.07 0.67
CA LYS A 7 -4.01 31.16 1.10
C LYS A 7 -3.19 30.78 2.33
N VAL A 8 -3.76 30.02 3.26
CA VAL A 8 -3.01 29.53 4.45
C VAL A 8 -1.90 28.59 4.01
N TYR A 9 -2.20 27.60 3.15
CA TYR A 9 -1.19 26.65 2.66
C TYR A 9 -0.11 27.34 1.83
N ASP A 10 -0.47 28.30 0.99
CA ASP A 10 0.49 29.11 0.25
C ASP A 10 1.39 29.92 1.17
N THR A 11 0.82 30.51 2.21
CA THR A 11 1.59 31.26 3.21
C THR A 11 2.60 30.35 3.91
N VAL A 12 2.17 29.18 4.36
CA VAL A 12 3.06 28.19 4.99
C VAL A 12 4.17 27.76 4.03
N ALA A 13 3.80 27.46 2.78
CA ALA A 13 4.75 27.00 1.79
C ALA A 13 5.76 28.08 1.38
N ASN A 14 5.35 29.33 1.29
CA ASN A 14 6.24 30.46 0.98
C ASN A 14 7.18 30.80 2.13
N ASN A 15 6.77 30.52 3.37
CA ASN A 15 7.61 30.68 4.55
C ASN A 15 8.51 29.47 4.82
N ALA A 16 8.29 28.34 4.14
CA ALA A 16 9.18 27.20 4.20
C ALA A 16 10.46 27.54 3.41
N VAL A 17 11.50 27.97 4.11
CA VAL A 17 12.79 28.33 3.50
C VAL A 17 13.41 27.07 2.89
N PRO A 18 13.52 26.95 1.56
CA PRO A 18 14.17 25.80 0.96
C PRO A 18 15.68 25.87 1.16
N ASP A 19 16.27 24.81 1.65
CA ASP A 19 17.72 24.65 1.65
C ASP A 19 18.18 24.45 0.19
N PRO A 20 19.12 25.26 -0.31
CA PRO A 20 19.63 25.12 -1.68
C PRO A 20 20.31 23.77 -1.95
N ASN A 21 20.75 23.08 -0.91
CA ASN A 21 21.38 21.75 -0.99
C ASN A 21 20.37 20.61 -1.06
N TRP A 22 19.07 20.88 -0.93
CA TRP A 22 18.09 19.82 -1.07
C TRP A 22 17.96 19.39 -2.53
N GLU A 23 17.99 18.08 -2.75
CA GLU A 23 17.67 17.49 -4.04
C GLU A 23 16.28 17.90 -4.50
N ARG A 24 16.11 18.05 -5.81
CA ARG A 24 14.83 18.40 -6.45
C ARG A 24 14.45 17.33 -7.46
N PRO A 25 14.06 16.13 -6.99
CA PRO A 25 13.71 15.04 -7.88
C PRO A 25 12.45 15.39 -8.68
N ALA A 26 12.47 15.07 -9.99
CA ALA A 26 11.32 15.27 -10.86
C ALA A 26 10.14 14.34 -10.52
N LYS A 27 10.42 13.16 -9.97
CA LYS A 27 9.40 12.19 -9.56
C LYS A 27 9.65 11.74 -8.12
N ILE A 28 8.62 11.79 -7.29
CA ILE A 28 8.67 11.34 -5.90
C ILE A 28 7.58 10.33 -5.61
N TYR A 29 7.88 9.35 -4.77
CA TYR A 29 6.90 8.41 -4.24
C TYR A 29 6.92 8.40 -2.72
N TYR A 30 5.80 8.71 -2.10
CA TYR A 30 5.60 8.63 -0.65
C TYR A 30 5.28 7.20 -0.24
N SER A 31 6.30 6.52 0.29
CA SER A 31 6.20 5.15 0.77
C SER A 31 5.79 5.07 2.25
N ARG A 32 5.09 3.99 2.59
CA ARG A 32 4.79 3.61 3.97
C ARG A 32 5.58 2.38 4.45
N SER A 33 6.47 1.84 3.63
CA SER A 33 7.17 0.58 3.94
C SER A 33 7.97 0.61 5.23
N GLN A 34 8.37 1.79 5.71
CA GLN A 34 9.12 1.98 6.95
C GLN A 34 8.30 2.54 8.12
N PHE A 35 7.01 2.75 7.93
CA PHE A 35 6.14 3.30 8.96
C PHE A 35 5.80 2.27 10.04
N LYS A 36 6.60 2.24 11.11
CA LYS A 36 6.51 1.23 12.18
C LYS A 36 5.34 1.41 13.14
N LYS A 37 4.86 2.65 13.32
CA LYS A 37 3.76 2.99 14.25
C LYS A 37 2.38 2.94 13.60
N GLY A 38 2.32 2.92 12.29
CA GLY A 38 1.10 2.69 11.54
C GLY A 38 0.76 1.22 11.56
N MET A 39 -0.31 0.85 10.98
CA MET A 39 -0.89 -0.49 11.00
C MET A 39 0.17 -1.59 10.79
N PRO A 40 0.47 -2.42 11.79
CA PRO A 40 1.45 -3.52 11.68
C PRO A 40 1.00 -4.59 10.67
N PHE A 41 -0.13 -4.37 10.03
CA PHE A 41 -0.90 -5.29 9.21
C PHE A 41 -0.73 -5.04 7.71
N GLU A 42 0.14 -4.11 7.32
CA GLU A 42 0.41 -3.79 5.91
C GLU A 42 1.58 -4.64 5.38
N SER A 43 1.45 -5.19 4.16
CA SER A 43 2.51 -5.98 3.50
C SER A 43 2.55 -5.73 1.99
N GLY A 44 3.67 -6.08 1.34
CA GLY A 44 3.86 -5.89 -0.10
C GLY A 44 4.29 -4.48 -0.53
N PHE A 45 4.49 -3.56 0.40
CA PHE A 45 4.96 -2.20 0.07
C PHE A 45 6.38 -2.15 -0.49
N ASP A 46 7.20 -3.14 -0.18
CA ASP A 46 8.52 -3.32 -0.78
C ASP A 46 8.45 -3.56 -2.30
N THR A 47 7.40 -4.22 -2.78
CA THR A 47 7.10 -4.37 -4.21
C THR A 47 6.84 -3.02 -4.87
N LEU A 48 6.07 -2.15 -4.22
CA LEU A 48 5.79 -0.79 -4.72
C LEU A 48 7.03 0.10 -4.67
N ASP A 49 7.80 0.06 -3.58
CA ASP A 49 9.05 0.81 -3.46
C ASP A 49 10.03 0.45 -4.58
N ASP A 50 10.14 -0.84 -4.91
CA ASP A 50 10.99 -1.28 -6.00
C ASP A 50 10.45 -0.84 -7.36
N PHE A 51 9.14 -0.99 -7.59
CA PHE A 51 8.48 -0.55 -8.81
C PHE A 51 8.74 0.93 -9.08
N PHE A 52 8.44 1.81 -8.13
CA PHE A 52 8.61 3.25 -8.31
C PHE A 52 10.09 3.63 -8.46
N ARG A 53 10.99 3.03 -7.68
CA ARG A 53 12.44 3.27 -7.80
C ARG A 53 12.98 2.92 -9.18
N ARG A 54 12.58 1.78 -9.74
CA ARG A 54 13.01 1.34 -11.08
C ARG A 54 12.50 2.27 -12.19
N ASN A 55 11.45 3.02 -11.91
CA ASN A 55 10.84 3.97 -12.84
C ASN A 55 11.22 5.44 -12.57
N GLY A 56 12.33 5.63 -11.85
CA GLY A 56 12.96 6.93 -11.67
C GLY A 56 12.34 7.80 -10.57
N TYR A 57 11.54 7.21 -9.67
CA TYR A 57 11.03 7.94 -8.52
C TYR A 57 12.02 7.91 -7.35
N THR A 58 12.18 9.04 -6.70
CA THR A 58 12.83 9.12 -5.40
C THR A 58 11.85 8.66 -4.33
N ILE A 59 12.22 7.62 -3.58
CA ILE A 59 11.37 7.05 -2.54
C ILE A 59 11.54 7.87 -1.26
N LEU A 60 10.45 8.46 -0.79
CA LEU A 60 10.42 9.28 0.42
C LEU A 60 9.62 8.57 1.51
N TYR A 61 10.12 8.66 2.73
CA TYR A 61 9.44 8.17 3.92
C TYR A 61 8.96 9.38 4.72
N PRO A 62 7.67 9.75 4.64
CA PRO A 62 7.17 11.02 5.17
C PRO A 62 7.47 11.24 6.66
N GLU A 63 7.49 10.17 7.44
CA GLU A 63 7.83 10.22 8.87
C GLU A 63 9.29 10.63 9.16
N LYS A 64 10.15 10.65 8.12
CA LYS A 64 11.56 11.00 8.22
C LYS A 64 11.89 12.31 7.53
N VAL A 65 10.91 12.92 6.87
CA VAL A 65 11.10 14.13 6.07
C VAL A 65 10.53 15.33 6.83
N PRO A 66 11.33 16.34 7.18
CA PRO A 66 10.82 17.58 7.77
C PRO A 66 9.82 18.27 6.86
N LEU A 67 8.81 18.94 7.42
CA LEU A 67 7.72 19.56 6.66
C LEU A 67 8.21 20.51 5.56
N GLY A 68 9.19 21.38 5.86
CA GLY A 68 9.74 22.31 4.87
C GLY A 68 10.37 21.59 3.67
N ARG A 69 11.07 20.49 3.91
CA ARG A 69 11.65 19.66 2.83
C ARG A 69 10.56 18.92 2.06
N MET A 70 9.52 18.46 2.72
CA MET A 70 8.36 17.84 2.05
C MET A 70 7.68 18.83 1.11
N ILE A 71 7.43 20.04 1.56
CA ILE A 71 6.86 21.12 0.74
C ILE A 71 7.76 21.39 -0.49
N SER A 72 9.07 21.48 -0.27
CA SER A 72 10.03 21.68 -1.36
C SER A 72 9.98 20.54 -2.38
N TYR A 73 9.92 19.30 -1.95
CA TYR A 73 9.80 18.14 -2.83
C TYR A 73 8.50 18.20 -3.65
N ILE A 74 7.36 18.45 -3.00
CA ILE A 74 6.06 18.53 -3.70
C ILE A 74 6.12 19.64 -4.75
N ARG A 75 6.56 20.85 -4.39
CA ARG A 75 6.56 21.98 -5.31
C ARG A 75 7.51 21.85 -6.50
N ASN A 76 8.58 21.09 -6.37
CA ASN A 76 9.57 20.92 -7.44
C ASN A 76 9.35 19.66 -8.29
N ALA A 77 8.62 18.67 -7.81
CA ALA A 77 8.35 17.45 -8.56
C ALA A 77 7.39 17.70 -9.75
N ASP A 78 7.62 17.00 -10.85
CA ASP A 78 6.68 16.97 -11.98
C ASP A 78 5.55 15.96 -11.68
N VAL A 79 5.87 14.89 -10.97
CA VAL A 79 4.93 13.84 -10.60
C VAL A 79 5.12 13.47 -9.13
N VAL A 80 4.03 13.45 -8.40
CA VAL A 80 3.96 12.93 -7.03
C VAL A 80 3.16 11.65 -7.03
N ALA A 81 3.75 10.55 -6.60
CA ALA A 81 3.03 9.31 -6.33
C ALA A 81 2.87 9.11 -4.82
N SER A 82 1.74 8.60 -4.39
CA SER A 82 1.43 8.40 -2.97
C SER A 82 0.44 7.26 -2.77
N LEU A 83 0.55 6.55 -1.65
CA LEU A 83 -0.52 5.65 -1.22
C LEU A 83 -1.75 6.44 -0.79
N SER A 84 -2.94 5.89 -1.08
CA SER A 84 -4.21 6.47 -0.63
C SER A 84 -4.28 6.55 0.91
N GLY A 85 -5.04 7.51 1.41
CA GLY A 85 -5.17 7.86 2.83
C GLY A 85 -4.80 9.33 3.06
N SER A 86 -4.15 9.65 4.18
CA SER A 86 -3.80 11.05 4.53
C SER A 86 -2.54 11.59 3.83
N LEU A 87 -1.71 10.73 3.25
CA LEU A 87 -0.46 11.16 2.61
C LEU A 87 -0.69 12.10 1.41
N PRO A 88 -1.57 11.78 0.46
CA PRO A 88 -1.84 12.68 -0.67
C PRO A 88 -2.53 13.99 -0.27
N HIS A 89 -3.02 14.14 0.97
CA HIS A 89 -3.53 15.43 1.47
C HIS A 89 -2.44 16.52 1.48
N ASN A 90 -1.17 16.15 1.53
CA ASN A 90 -0.06 17.10 1.41
C ASN A 90 -0.01 17.79 0.04
N MET A 91 -0.78 17.33 -0.94
CA MET A 91 -0.94 18.05 -2.22
C MET A 91 -1.65 19.41 -2.09
N LEU A 92 -2.13 19.76 -0.90
CA LEU A 92 -2.48 21.15 -0.58
C LEU A 92 -1.29 22.14 -0.69
N PHE A 93 -0.06 21.64 -0.71
CA PHE A 93 1.14 22.42 -1.00
C PHE A 93 1.57 22.37 -2.47
N ALA A 94 0.87 21.64 -3.32
CA ALA A 94 1.20 21.45 -4.73
C ALA A 94 1.01 22.74 -5.56
N ARG A 95 1.52 22.70 -6.78
CA ARG A 95 1.18 23.69 -7.80
C ARG A 95 -0.12 23.27 -8.50
N PRO A 96 -0.98 24.21 -8.91
CA PRO A 96 -2.13 23.89 -9.76
C PRO A 96 -1.71 23.11 -11.00
N GLY A 97 -2.51 22.13 -11.41
CA GLY A 97 -2.23 21.27 -12.57
C GLY A 97 -1.14 20.22 -12.37
N GLN A 98 -0.62 20.06 -11.15
CA GLN A 98 0.45 19.09 -10.87
C GLN A 98 -0.07 17.65 -10.94
N LYS A 99 0.78 16.74 -11.45
CA LYS A 99 0.42 15.31 -11.58
C LYS A 99 0.49 14.61 -10.24
N LEU A 100 -0.58 13.87 -9.92
CA LEU A 100 -0.68 13.04 -8.73
C LEU A 100 -1.09 11.62 -9.10
N GLU A 101 -0.30 10.65 -8.71
CA GLU A 101 -0.60 9.22 -8.86
C GLU A 101 -0.97 8.64 -7.49
N ILE A 102 -2.22 8.27 -7.31
CA ILE A 102 -2.71 7.69 -6.05
C ILE A 102 -2.79 6.19 -6.19
N VAL A 103 -1.94 5.50 -5.43
CA VAL A 103 -1.96 4.04 -5.33
C VAL A 103 -2.98 3.63 -4.28
N GLU A 104 -4.08 3.04 -4.72
CA GLU A 104 -5.17 2.65 -3.85
C GLU A 104 -4.80 1.42 -3.00
N ARG A 105 -5.05 1.54 -1.69
CA ARG A 105 -4.86 0.47 -0.70
C ARG A 105 -6.13 -0.30 -0.41
N LEU A 106 -7.27 0.28 -0.75
CA LEU A 106 -8.62 -0.20 -0.45
C LEU A 106 -9.55 0.20 -1.58
N THR A 107 -10.71 -0.42 -1.62
CA THR A 107 -11.79 -0.09 -2.56
C THR A 107 -12.54 1.22 -2.23
N ILE A 108 -12.18 1.88 -1.13
CA ILE A 108 -12.88 3.08 -0.65
C ILE A 108 -12.02 4.31 -0.88
N ASN A 109 -12.52 5.24 -1.67
CA ASN A 109 -11.92 6.56 -1.84
C ASN A 109 -12.15 7.44 -0.62
N VAL A 110 -11.15 8.23 -0.26
CA VAL A 110 -11.27 9.21 0.81
C VAL A 110 -11.83 10.51 0.24
N ASP A 111 -13.06 10.86 0.58
CA ASP A 111 -13.78 12.04 0.07
C ASP A 111 -12.97 13.33 0.18
N ASN A 112 -12.21 13.48 1.27
CA ASN A 112 -11.34 14.64 1.47
C ASN A 112 -10.31 14.81 0.36
N GLN A 113 -9.77 13.70 -0.18
CA GLN A 113 -8.79 13.76 -1.27
C GLN A 113 -9.43 14.24 -2.56
N VAL A 114 -10.65 13.84 -2.85
CA VAL A 114 -11.40 14.31 -4.03
C VAL A 114 -11.59 15.84 -3.97
N GLY A 115 -11.90 16.36 -2.79
CA GLY A 115 -11.99 17.81 -2.57
C GLY A 115 -10.66 18.54 -2.80
N ILE A 116 -9.54 17.97 -2.33
CA ILE A 116 -8.20 18.53 -2.53
C ILE A 116 -7.82 18.50 -4.02
N ASN A 117 -8.06 17.38 -4.70
CA ASN A 117 -7.77 17.25 -6.12
C ASN A 117 -8.45 18.34 -6.95
N ARG A 118 -9.73 18.59 -6.64
CA ARG A 118 -10.51 19.61 -7.35
C ARG A 118 -10.04 21.03 -7.07
N ILE A 119 -9.78 21.38 -5.79
CA ILE A 119 -9.41 22.75 -5.44
C ILE A 119 -7.99 23.11 -5.90
N MET A 120 -7.11 22.11 -6.01
CA MET A 120 -5.75 22.26 -6.49
C MET A 120 -5.63 22.03 -7.99
N ASP A 121 -6.73 21.72 -8.68
CA ASP A 121 -6.76 21.41 -10.11
C ASP A 121 -5.73 20.34 -10.50
N LEU A 122 -5.64 19.25 -9.72
CA LEU A 122 -4.61 18.23 -9.91
C LEU A 122 -4.96 17.30 -11.07
N ASP A 123 -3.95 16.93 -11.87
CA ASP A 123 -4.03 15.84 -12.84
C ASP A 123 -3.83 14.50 -12.13
N VAL A 124 -4.94 13.83 -11.78
CA VAL A 124 -4.93 12.66 -10.88
C VAL A 124 -5.16 11.36 -11.61
N THR A 125 -4.25 10.41 -11.39
CA THR A 125 -4.41 9.01 -11.80
C THR A 125 -4.57 8.13 -10.55
N TYR A 126 -5.65 7.35 -10.48
CA TYR A 126 -5.85 6.34 -9.45
C TYR A 126 -5.39 4.97 -9.95
N ILE A 127 -4.62 4.27 -9.12
CA ILE A 127 -3.99 2.98 -9.46
C ILE A 127 -4.35 1.97 -8.39
N ASP A 128 -5.13 0.98 -8.73
CA ASP A 128 -5.47 -0.10 -7.81
C ASP A 128 -4.32 -1.11 -7.74
N ALA A 129 -3.61 -1.11 -6.62
CA ALA A 129 -2.52 -2.03 -6.35
C ALA A 129 -2.74 -2.89 -5.11
N HIS A 130 -3.93 -2.85 -4.50
CA HIS A 130 -4.25 -3.73 -3.39
C HIS A 130 -4.71 -5.10 -3.91
N ILE A 131 -4.40 -6.12 -3.13
CA ILE A 131 -4.89 -7.48 -3.39
C ILE A 131 -6.15 -7.67 -2.54
N PRO A 132 -7.33 -7.77 -3.17
CA PRO A 132 -8.59 -7.86 -2.44
C PRO A 132 -8.74 -9.24 -1.81
N ILE A 133 -8.51 -9.33 -0.51
CA ILE A 133 -8.72 -10.53 0.27
C ILE A 133 -9.89 -10.29 1.21
N TYR A 134 -10.85 -11.21 1.20
CA TYR A 134 -11.95 -11.17 2.15
C TYR A 134 -11.51 -11.70 3.53
N PRO A 135 -11.98 -11.11 4.62
CA PRO A 135 -12.80 -9.92 4.69
C PRO A 135 -11.97 -8.63 4.53
N VAL A 136 -12.53 -7.67 3.82
CA VAL A 136 -11.91 -6.34 3.65
C VAL A 136 -12.41 -5.43 4.76
N ASP A 137 -11.48 -4.86 5.52
CA ASP A 137 -11.80 -3.85 6.52
C ASP A 137 -10.97 -2.60 6.26
N PHE A 138 -11.59 -1.44 6.44
CA PHE A 138 -10.94 -0.14 6.28
C PHE A 138 -9.69 0.02 7.16
N ALA A 139 -9.73 -0.53 8.35
CA ALA A 139 -8.63 -0.53 9.32
C ALA A 139 -7.85 -1.84 9.35
N GLY A 140 -8.22 -2.80 8.52
CA GLY A 140 -7.72 -4.17 8.55
C GLY A 140 -6.37 -4.37 7.87
N PRO A 141 -5.91 -5.62 7.85
CA PRO A 141 -4.72 -5.99 7.13
C PRO A 141 -4.84 -5.70 5.63
N ILE A 142 -3.75 -5.28 5.02
CA ILE A 142 -3.66 -4.90 3.61
C ILE A 142 -2.47 -5.60 2.95
N ILE A 143 -2.67 -6.10 1.74
CA ILE A 143 -1.59 -6.58 0.89
C ILE A 143 -1.55 -5.73 -0.37
N MET A 144 -0.39 -5.19 -0.67
CA MET A 144 -0.10 -4.52 -1.93
C MET A 144 0.65 -5.46 -2.86
N GLY A 145 0.45 -5.31 -4.16
CA GLY A 145 1.10 -6.14 -5.15
C GLY A 145 1.17 -5.51 -6.53
N TYR A 146 1.78 -6.23 -7.45
CA TYR A 146 1.84 -5.86 -8.86
C TYR A 146 0.58 -6.38 -9.56
N THR A 147 -0.55 -5.74 -9.28
CA THR A 147 -1.89 -6.09 -9.78
C THR A 147 -2.03 -5.82 -11.27
N ASP A 148 -3.10 -6.32 -11.89
CA ASP A 148 -3.41 -6.05 -13.31
C ASP A 148 -3.59 -4.56 -13.58
N CYS A 149 -4.16 -3.81 -12.62
CA CYS A 149 -4.28 -2.36 -12.74
C CYS A 149 -2.92 -1.66 -12.76
N LEU A 150 -2.01 -2.07 -11.86
CA LEU A 150 -0.64 -1.53 -11.84
C LEU A 150 0.16 -1.98 -13.07
N GLN A 151 -0.08 -3.18 -13.60
CA GLN A 151 0.53 -3.66 -14.85
C GLN A 151 0.07 -2.82 -16.05
N ARG A 152 -1.22 -2.56 -16.19
CA ARG A 152 -1.75 -1.70 -17.25
C ARG A 152 -1.19 -0.28 -17.14
N PHE A 153 -1.21 0.29 -15.94
CA PHE A 153 -0.59 1.60 -15.69
C PHE A 153 0.89 1.62 -16.11
N ALA A 154 1.65 0.58 -15.77
CA ALA A 154 3.05 0.45 -16.15
C ALA A 154 3.22 0.40 -17.68
N ALA A 155 2.39 -0.40 -18.36
CA ALA A 155 2.43 -0.51 -19.83
C ALA A 155 2.11 0.82 -20.50
N ASP A 156 1.09 1.54 -20.05
CA ASP A 156 0.68 2.84 -20.59
C ASP A 156 1.77 3.92 -20.45
N ARG A 157 2.61 3.80 -19.44
CA ARG A 157 3.71 4.74 -19.15
C ARG A 157 5.07 4.28 -19.65
N GLY A 158 5.18 3.08 -20.22
CA GLY A 158 6.46 2.46 -20.58
C GLY A 158 7.33 2.14 -19.34
N TYR A 159 6.71 1.88 -18.20
CA TYR A 159 7.40 1.58 -16.96
C TYR A 159 7.80 0.10 -16.88
N GLN A 160 8.93 -0.14 -16.22
CA GLN A 160 9.41 -1.49 -15.95
C GLN A 160 8.68 -2.11 -14.76
N PRO A 161 8.43 -3.43 -14.78
CA PRO A 161 7.90 -4.14 -13.62
C PRO A 161 8.87 -4.09 -12.44
N PRO A 162 8.40 -4.37 -11.22
CA PRO A 162 9.30 -4.60 -10.09
C PRO A 162 10.22 -5.78 -10.35
N ASP A 163 11.30 -5.88 -9.58
CA ASP A 163 12.23 -7.00 -9.66
C ASP A 163 11.50 -8.35 -9.51
N SER A 164 11.91 -9.33 -10.29
CA SER A 164 11.28 -10.66 -10.32
C SER A 164 11.19 -11.34 -8.95
N ARG A 165 12.09 -11.04 -8.02
CA ARG A 165 12.05 -11.55 -6.63
C ARG A 165 10.76 -11.17 -5.89
N PHE A 166 10.15 -10.02 -6.25
CA PHE A 166 8.89 -9.55 -5.69
C PHE A 166 7.66 -10.15 -6.38
N LEU A 167 7.85 -10.82 -7.52
CA LEU A 167 6.79 -11.46 -8.31
C LEU A 167 6.75 -12.98 -8.10
N THR A 168 7.49 -13.50 -7.12
CA THR A 168 7.56 -14.94 -6.85
C THR A 168 6.45 -15.40 -5.92
N GLU A 169 6.02 -16.65 -6.08
CA GLU A 169 5.12 -17.32 -5.13
C GLU A 169 5.63 -17.20 -3.68
N LYS A 170 6.93 -17.37 -3.47
CA LYS A 170 7.54 -17.27 -2.14
C LYS A 170 7.30 -15.90 -1.50
N HIS A 171 7.40 -14.82 -2.27
CA HIS A 171 7.15 -13.47 -1.80
C HIS A 171 5.67 -13.29 -1.40
N TYR A 172 4.75 -13.65 -2.29
CA TYR A 172 3.31 -13.53 -2.04
C TYR A 172 2.84 -14.43 -0.90
N ARG A 173 3.33 -15.65 -0.81
CA ARG A 173 3.07 -16.55 0.33
C ARG A 173 3.46 -15.88 1.66
N LYS A 174 4.62 -15.22 1.72
CA LYS A 174 5.05 -14.48 2.91
C LYS A 174 4.10 -13.31 3.24
N CYS A 175 3.64 -12.57 2.24
CA CYS A 175 2.67 -11.50 2.42
C CYS A 175 1.33 -12.04 2.94
N PHE A 176 0.82 -13.12 2.36
CA PHE A 176 -0.44 -13.75 2.81
C PHE A 176 -0.36 -14.30 4.22
N ILE A 177 0.74 -14.96 4.57
CA ILE A 177 0.96 -15.45 5.94
C ILE A 177 0.96 -14.28 6.93
N LYS A 178 1.62 -13.18 6.58
CA LYS A 178 1.64 -11.97 7.40
C LYS A 178 0.23 -11.35 7.54
N TYR A 179 -0.52 -11.28 6.44
CA TYR A 179 -1.90 -10.82 6.43
C TYR A 179 -2.80 -11.65 7.34
N MET A 180 -2.81 -12.97 7.16
CA MET A 180 -3.66 -13.87 7.93
C MET A 180 -3.36 -13.79 9.43
N LYS A 181 -2.08 -13.71 9.76
CA LYS A 181 -1.64 -13.57 11.15
C LYS A 181 -2.06 -12.24 11.77
N ALA A 182 -1.93 -11.16 11.01
CA ALA A 182 -2.37 -9.85 11.44
C ALA A 182 -3.88 -9.80 11.62
N TYR A 183 -4.64 -10.48 10.76
CA TYR A 183 -6.08 -10.59 10.85
C TYR A 183 -6.51 -11.36 12.13
N GLU A 184 -5.84 -12.48 12.43
CA GLU A 184 -6.04 -13.22 13.69
C GLU A 184 -5.79 -12.32 14.91
N ASP A 185 -4.67 -11.60 14.90
CA ASP A 185 -4.28 -10.74 16.02
C ASP A 185 -5.28 -9.57 16.21
N LEU A 186 -5.77 -8.99 15.13
CA LEU A 186 -6.67 -7.83 15.16
C LEU A 186 -8.09 -8.20 15.63
N TYR A 187 -8.63 -9.28 15.10
CA TYR A 187 -10.04 -9.65 15.34
C TYR A 187 -10.23 -10.74 16.38
N ASN A 188 -9.16 -11.27 16.93
CA ASN A 188 -9.19 -12.34 17.94
C ASN A 188 -9.96 -13.62 17.48
N TYR A 189 -9.95 -13.90 16.18
CA TYR A 189 -10.63 -15.05 15.56
C TYR A 189 -9.80 -16.34 15.65
N ASN A 190 -9.31 -16.68 16.81
CA ASN A 190 -8.33 -17.74 17.00
C ASN A 190 -8.75 -19.13 16.50
N TRP A 191 -10.05 -19.46 16.53
CA TRP A 191 -10.55 -20.78 16.12
C TRP A 191 -10.83 -20.85 14.62
N PHE A 192 -11.56 -19.89 14.13
CA PHE A 192 -11.98 -19.85 12.75
C PHE A 192 -10.78 -19.77 11.79
N MET A 193 -9.81 -18.95 12.11
CA MET A 193 -8.66 -18.74 11.25
C MET A 193 -7.66 -19.89 11.27
N PHE A 194 -7.58 -20.64 12.36
CA PHE A 194 -6.71 -21.81 12.43
C PHE A 194 -7.08 -22.88 11.39
N ASP A 195 -8.37 -23.19 11.26
CA ASP A 195 -8.84 -24.23 10.34
C ASP A 195 -8.81 -23.79 8.86
N TRP A 196 -8.84 -22.47 8.60
CA TRP A 196 -8.90 -21.91 7.26
C TRP A 196 -7.58 -21.34 6.75
N TYR A 197 -6.66 -21.09 7.65
CA TYR A 197 -5.42 -20.38 7.35
C TYR A 197 -4.60 -21.03 6.22
N ALA A 198 -4.31 -22.32 6.31
CA ALA A 198 -3.53 -23.01 5.30
C ALA A 198 -4.30 -23.20 3.98
N PRO A 199 -5.55 -23.71 4.00
CA PRO A 199 -6.34 -23.82 2.77
C PRO A 199 -6.54 -22.47 2.06
N LEU A 200 -6.76 -21.39 2.82
CA LEU A 200 -6.91 -20.06 2.26
C LEU A 200 -5.60 -19.57 1.62
N THR A 201 -4.48 -19.74 2.31
CA THR A 201 -3.16 -19.36 1.78
C THR A 201 -2.86 -20.10 0.47
N GLU A 202 -3.11 -21.40 0.40
CA GLU A 202 -2.92 -22.19 -0.82
C GLU A 202 -3.83 -21.70 -1.95
N SER A 203 -5.08 -21.41 -1.66
CA SER A 203 -6.02 -20.89 -2.65
C SER A 203 -5.59 -19.53 -3.20
N LEU A 204 -5.08 -18.64 -2.34
CA LEU A 204 -4.55 -17.33 -2.74
C LEU A 204 -3.31 -17.48 -3.64
N ILE A 205 -2.41 -18.40 -3.31
CA ILE A 205 -1.23 -18.67 -4.13
C ILE A 205 -1.62 -19.25 -5.49
N GLU A 206 -2.58 -20.15 -5.55
CA GLU A 206 -3.11 -20.67 -6.82
C GLU A 206 -3.71 -19.56 -7.67
N GLY A 207 -4.43 -18.60 -7.07
CA GLY A 207 -4.94 -17.44 -7.77
C GLY A 207 -3.83 -16.61 -8.41
N PHE A 208 -2.72 -16.41 -7.72
CA PHE A 208 -1.55 -15.73 -8.28
C PHE A 208 -0.92 -16.50 -9.44
N ARG A 209 -0.75 -17.83 -9.31
CA ARG A 209 -0.22 -18.67 -10.40
C ARG A 209 -1.09 -18.61 -11.65
N ALA A 210 -2.41 -18.48 -11.48
CA ALA A 210 -3.36 -18.34 -12.57
C ALA A 210 -3.41 -16.90 -13.15
N GLY A 211 -2.60 -15.97 -12.64
CA GLY A 211 -2.61 -14.57 -13.06
C GLY A 211 -3.82 -13.79 -12.59
N GLN A 212 -4.54 -14.29 -11.60
CA GLN A 212 -5.72 -13.61 -11.06
C GLN A 212 -5.32 -12.71 -9.90
N THR A 213 -5.86 -11.50 -9.89
CA THR A 213 -5.67 -10.53 -8.80
C THR A 213 -6.88 -10.46 -7.87
N TYR A 214 -8.02 -11.04 -8.28
CA TYR A 214 -9.23 -11.15 -7.49
C TYR A 214 -9.47 -12.59 -7.06
N PHE A 215 -9.62 -12.81 -5.76
CA PHE A 215 -9.65 -14.14 -5.14
C PHE A 215 -11.03 -14.61 -4.69
N GLY A 216 -12.09 -13.88 -5.02
CA GLY A 216 -13.45 -14.19 -4.56
C GLY A 216 -13.88 -15.64 -4.80
N ASP A 217 -13.56 -16.18 -5.96
CA ASP A 217 -13.91 -17.55 -6.33
C ASP A 217 -13.11 -18.62 -5.56
N TYR A 218 -11.91 -18.27 -5.11
CA TYR A 218 -11.04 -19.19 -4.34
C TYR A 218 -11.46 -19.33 -2.89
N LEU A 219 -12.05 -18.30 -2.30
CA LEU A 219 -12.54 -18.33 -0.92
C LEU A 219 -13.66 -19.37 -0.73
N ASN A 220 -14.39 -19.70 -1.79
CA ASN A 220 -15.44 -20.72 -1.77
C ASN A 220 -14.92 -22.15 -1.94
N ARG A 221 -13.66 -22.32 -2.32
CA ARG A 221 -13.06 -23.64 -2.51
C ARG A 221 -12.44 -24.13 -1.22
N ARG A 222 -13.23 -24.83 -0.40
CA ARG A 222 -12.71 -25.51 0.80
C ARG A 222 -11.76 -26.62 0.39
N LYS A 223 -10.45 -26.43 0.53
CA LYS A 223 -9.48 -27.52 0.44
C LYS A 223 -9.38 -28.24 1.78
N PRO A 224 -9.36 -29.56 1.79
CA PRO A 224 -9.17 -30.30 3.03
C PRO A 224 -7.81 -29.92 3.64
N PHE A 225 -7.80 -29.67 4.94
CA PHE A 225 -6.58 -29.41 5.69
C PHE A 225 -5.67 -30.65 5.58
N ARG A 226 -4.46 -30.48 5.12
CA ARG A 226 -3.52 -31.58 4.95
C ARG A 226 -2.64 -31.70 6.19
N TRP A 227 -2.36 -32.94 6.62
CA TRP A 227 -1.60 -33.25 7.84
C TRP A 227 -0.23 -32.54 7.93
N TYR A 228 0.45 -32.29 6.80
CA TYR A 228 1.73 -31.60 6.78
C TYR A 228 1.66 -30.12 7.19
N HIS A 229 0.48 -29.51 7.18
CA HIS A 229 0.30 -28.16 7.70
C HIS A 229 0.55 -28.08 9.21
N TYR A 230 0.35 -29.17 9.93
CA TYR A 230 0.71 -29.25 11.35
C TYR A 230 2.22 -29.20 11.59
N LEU A 231 3.05 -29.48 10.59
CA LEU A 231 4.51 -29.39 10.70
C LEU A 231 5.03 -27.97 10.57
N GLU A 232 4.21 -27.04 10.16
CA GLU A 232 4.61 -25.62 10.07
C GLU A 232 4.71 -25.02 11.48
N PHE A 233 5.87 -24.46 11.80
CA PHE A 233 6.18 -23.88 13.13
C PHE A 233 5.15 -22.84 13.58
N HIS A 234 4.53 -22.12 12.65
CA HIS A 234 3.48 -21.15 12.92
C HIS A 234 2.25 -21.77 13.59
N TYR A 235 1.77 -22.93 13.11
CA TYR A 235 0.64 -23.64 13.70
C TYR A 235 0.93 -24.13 15.11
N TRP A 236 2.13 -24.66 15.35
CA TRP A 236 2.56 -25.07 16.69
C TRP A 236 2.60 -23.90 17.66
N LYS A 237 3.10 -22.75 17.22
CA LYS A 237 3.13 -21.54 18.03
C LYS A 237 1.73 -21.05 18.42
N GLN A 238 0.76 -21.11 17.51
CA GLN A 238 -0.64 -20.76 17.77
C GLN A 238 -1.29 -21.77 18.71
N PHE A 239 -1.05 -23.07 18.51
CA PHE A 239 -1.54 -24.13 19.37
C PHE A 239 -1.04 -23.99 20.82
N ILE A 240 0.24 -23.74 21.00
CA ILE A 240 0.85 -23.51 22.32
C ILE A 240 0.26 -22.27 22.98
N LYS A 241 0.12 -21.16 22.25
CA LYS A 241 -0.52 -19.94 22.79
C LYS A 241 -1.95 -20.19 23.31
N ARG A 242 -2.70 -21.07 22.68
CA ARG A 242 -4.06 -21.43 23.11
C ARG A 242 -4.07 -22.30 24.37
N LEU A 243 -3.12 -23.21 24.50
CA LEU A 243 -2.98 -24.03 25.71
C LEU A 243 -2.61 -23.21 26.94
N ILE A 244 -1.80 -22.18 26.76
CA ILE A 244 -1.38 -21.28 27.86
C ILE A 244 -2.49 -20.29 28.28
N LYS A 245 -3.42 -19.96 27.36
CA LYS A 245 -4.54 -19.04 27.67
C LYS A 245 -5.77 -19.74 28.28
N ARG A 246 -5.79 -21.05 28.38
CA ARG A 246 -6.76 -21.84 29.16
C ARG A 246 -6.23 -22.13 30.55
#